data_5864035adb2dcf453bd7a55ce9f472d3
#
_entry.id   5864035adb2dcf453bd7a55ce9f472d3
#
_cell.length_a   1.000
_cell.length_b   1.000
_cell.length_c   1.000
_cell.angle_alpha   90.00
_cell.angle_beta   90.00
_cell.angle_gamma   90.00
#
_symmetry.space_group_name_H-M   'P 1'
#
loop_
_entity.id
_entity.type
_entity.pdbx_description
1 polymer ?
#
loop_
_entity_poly.entity_id
_entity_poly.type
_entity_poly.pdbx_seq_one_letter_code
_entity_poly.pdbx_strand_id
1 'polypeptide(L)'
;MNNRRVYWKTPEVTGRGLKNFVCVILFLQSVGIIILEKGVIHPEQYTQEGLSKAMQESSSLMVLSGAASLLQLTAGLAIPIVAFLLVEGFMHTSDVRTYMLSVILFALISEFPYDFAMSRQLVDISQQNAMVGTAISLVMLYCLEFVKKKGIIGKILQVCIVLCGVLWAAIFRAEYGLCTVLLTAVFYLFYTKNVLKTFLGAAISLLYVTGPLAFYGIWCYNGERKIRCSKYYYYLFYPLHLLLLGSIRFFLS
;
A
#
# COMPACT_ATOMS: atom_id res chain seq x y z
N MET A 1 20.35 -12.52 -46.42
CA MET A 1 19.78 -13.06 -45.20
C MET A 1 19.59 -11.91 -44.20
N ASN A 2 18.38 -11.46 -43.98
CA ASN A 2 18.04 -10.26 -43.21
C ASN A 2 17.81 -10.66 -41.76
N ASN A 3 18.81 -10.55 -40.91
CA ASN A 3 18.71 -10.83 -39.47
C ASN A 3 17.91 -9.70 -38.80
N ARG A 4 16.58 -9.78 -38.83
CA ARG A 4 15.72 -8.97 -37.98
C ARG A 4 15.92 -9.46 -36.53
N ARG A 5 16.78 -8.79 -35.78
CA ARG A 5 16.79 -8.93 -34.31
C ARG A 5 15.40 -8.51 -33.83
N VAL A 6 14.64 -9.48 -33.33
CA VAL A 6 13.39 -9.22 -32.61
C VAL A 6 13.77 -8.53 -31.30
N TYR A 7 13.74 -7.21 -31.28
CA TYR A 7 13.84 -6.45 -30.02
C TYR A 7 12.52 -6.64 -29.29
N TRP A 8 12.53 -7.41 -28.23
CA TRP A 8 11.42 -7.46 -27.30
C TRP A 8 11.25 -6.06 -26.71
N LYS A 9 10.21 -5.36 -27.12
CA LYS A 9 9.86 -4.07 -26.53
C LYS A 9 9.43 -4.36 -25.09
N THR A 10 10.16 -3.85 -24.10
CA THR A 10 9.73 -3.95 -22.70
C THR A 10 8.33 -3.34 -22.57
N PRO A 11 7.40 -4.00 -21.89
CA PRO A 11 6.07 -3.43 -21.71
C PRO A 11 6.19 -2.08 -20.99
N GLU A 12 5.53 -1.07 -21.54
CA GLU A 12 5.53 0.28 -20.96
C GLU A 12 4.23 0.47 -20.17
N VAL A 13 4.37 0.86 -18.90
CA VAL A 13 3.24 1.11 -18.00
C VAL A 13 3.21 2.59 -17.62
N THR A 14 2.07 3.24 -17.82
CA THR A 14 1.86 4.64 -17.41
C THR A 14 1.57 4.75 -15.92
N GLY A 15 1.74 5.95 -15.34
CA GLY A 15 1.35 6.19 -13.95
C GLY A 15 -0.14 5.95 -13.67
N ARG A 16 -1.01 6.12 -14.69
CA ARG A 16 -2.42 5.73 -14.59
C ARG A 16 -2.56 4.20 -14.51
N GLY A 17 -1.81 3.46 -15.34
CA GLY A 17 -1.81 1.99 -15.32
C GLY A 17 -1.44 1.46 -13.95
N LEU A 18 -0.36 1.97 -13.33
CA LEU A 18 0.05 1.60 -11.97
C LEU A 18 -1.03 1.93 -10.93
N LYS A 19 -1.65 3.11 -10.99
CA LYS A 19 -2.72 3.49 -10.06
C LYS A 19 -3.94 2.58 -10.19
N ASN A 20 -4.39 2.29 -11.42
CA ASN A 20 -5.50 1.38 -11.65
C ASN A 20 -5.18 -0.03 -11.16
N PHE A 21 -3.96 -0.51 -11.41
CA PHE A 21 -3.50 -1.80 -10.89
C PHE A 21 -3.56 -1.85 -9.36
N VAL A 22 -3.07 -0.81 -8.67
CA VAL A 22 -3.18 -0.69 -7.21
C VAL A 22 -4.63 -0.74 -6.75
N CYS A 23 -5.55 -0.01 -7.40
CA CYS A 23 -6.97 -0.05 -7.04
C CYS A 23 -7.55 -1.46 -7.14
N VAL A 24 -7.24 -2.21 -8.22
CA VAL A 24 -7.69 -3.59 -8.40
C VAL A 24 -7.12 -4.49 -7.30
N ILE A 25 -5.83 -4.39 -7.01
CA ILE A 25 -5.17 -5.19 -5.97
C ILE A 25 -5.77 -4.91 -4.59
N LEU A 26 -5.95 -3.63 -4.23
CA LEU A 26 -6.56 -3.25 -2.95
C LEU A 26 -8.00 -3.76 -2.83
N PHE A 27 -8.77 -3.71 -3.92
CA PHE A 27 -10.12 -4.27 -3.92
C PHE A 27 -10.11 -5.79 -3.70
N LEU A 28 -9.26 -6.53 -4.42
CA LEU A 28 -9.14 -7.99 -4.29
C LEU A 28 -8.70 -8.39 -2.88
N GLN A 29 -7.70 -7.71 -2.32
CA GLN A 29 -7.26 -7.92 -0.94
C GLN A 29 -8.41 -7.67 0.05
N SER A 30 -9.13 -6.56 -0.11
CA SER A 30 -10.26 -6.20 0.77
C SER A 30 -11.40 -7.21 0.68
N VAL A 31 -11.67 -7.78 -0.50
CA VAL A 31 -12.61 -8.91 -0.64
C VAL A 31 -12.13 -10.11 0.16
N GLY A 32 -10.84 -10.45 0.08
CA GLY A 32 -10.26 -11.55 0.86
C GLY A 32 -10.43 -11.38 2.37
N ILE A 33 -10.17 -10.18 2.89
CA ILE A 33 -10.26 -9.90 4.33
C ILE A 33 -11.72 -9.69 4.76
N ILE A 34 -12.43 -8.76 4.11
CA ILE A 34 -13.73 -8.28 4.61
C ILE A 34 -14.84 -9.29 4.34
N ILE A 35 -14.86 -9.87 3.13
CA ILE A 35 -15.95 -10.76 2.72
C ILE A 35 -15.62 -12.20 3.10
N LEU A 36 -14.48 -12.75 2.64
CA LEU A 36 -14.20 -14.16 2.86
C LEU A 36 -13.81 -14.44 4.31
N GLU A 37 -12.78 -13.77 4.83
CA GLU A 37 -12.27 -14.06 6.17
C GLU A 37 -13.27 -13.62 7.25
N LYS A 38 -13.63 -12.34 7.28
CA LYS A 38 -14.47 -11.77 8.35
C LYS A 38 -15.96 -11.89 8.11
N GLY A 39 -16.43 -12.11 6.87
CA GLY A 39 -17.84 -12.19 6.50
C GLY A 39 -18.38 -13.62 6.37
N VAL A 40 -17.52 -14.61 6.05
CA VAL A 40 -17.94 -15.99 5.80
C VAL A 40 -17.25 -16.97 6.75
N ILE A 41 -15.92 -16.86 6.93
CA ILE A 41 -15.13 -17.82 7.70
C ILE A 41 -15.26 -17.57 9.20
N HIS A 42 -15.31 -16.29 9.62
CA HIS A 42 -15.36 -15.87 11.03
C HIS A 42 -14.28 -16.51 11.91
N PRO A 43 -12.96 -16.30 11.61
CA PRO A 43 -11.86 -16.95 12.33
C PRO A 43 -11.86 -16.64 13.83
N GLU A 44 -12.46 -15.53 14.24
CA GLU A 44 -12.60 -15.14 15.65
C GLU A 44 -13.46 -16.09 16.48
N GLN A 45 -14.25 -16.96 15.85
CA GLN A 45 -15.07 -17.98 16.53
C GLN A 45 -14.29 -19.24 16.84
N TYR A 46 -13.08 -19.37 16.31
CA TYR A 46 -12.22 -20.54 16.46
C TYR A 46 -10.97 -20.23 17.27
N THR A 47 -10.49 -21.22 18.04
CA THR A 47 -9.09 -21.23 18.46
C THR A 47 -8.21 -21.61 17.26
N GLN A 48 -6.90 -21.32 17.29
CA GLN A 48 -5.99 -21.68 16.18
C GLN A 48 -6.03 -23.17 15.86
N GLU A 49 -6.05 -24.03 16.88
CA GLU A 49 -6.18 -25.49 16.70
C GLU A 49 -7.58 -25.87 16.21
N GLY A 50 -8.62 -25.19 16.68
CA GLY A 50 -10.01 -25.42 16.27
C GLY A 50 -10.22 -25.10 14.79
N LEU A 51 -9.68 -23.98 14.31
CA LEU A 51 -9.75 -23.60 12.90
C LEU A 51 -9.04 -24.62 12.01
N SER A 52 -7.84 -25.08 12.39
CA SER A 52 -7.09 -26.06 11.62
C SER A 52 -7.82 -27.42 11.54
N LYS A 53 -8.47 -27.87 12.61
CA LYS A 53 -9.33 -29.06 12.61
C LYS A 53 -10.55 -28.89 11.73
N ALA A 54 -11.27 -27.77 11.89
CA ALA A 54 -12.44 -27.46 11.08
C ALA A 54 -12.13 -27.41 9.57
N MET A 55 -10.94 -26.87 9.19
CA MET A 55 -10.48 -26.89 7.81
C MET A 55 -10.16 -28.31 7.29
N GLN A 56 -9.68 -29.21 8.15
CA GLN A 56 -9.45 -30.63 7.78
C GLN A 56 -10.78 -31.40 7.60
N GLU A 57 -11.79 -31.06 8.40
CA GLU A 57 -13.11 -31.71 8.36
C GLU A 57 -14.01 -31.17 7.23
N SER A 58 -13.80 -29.89 6.81
CA SER A 58 -14.63 -29.24 5.80
C SER A 58 -13.78 -28.76 4.60
N SER A 59 -13.92 -29.46 3.46
CA SER A 59 -13.27 -29.06 2.19
C SER A 59 -13.65 -27.65 1.76
N SER A 60 -14.91 -27.22 1.98
CA SER A 60 -15.36 -25.89 1.61
C SER A 60 -14.67 -24.81 2.45
N LEU A 61 -14.53 -25.02 3.76
CA LEU A 61 -13.83 -24.09 4.64
C LEU A 61 -12.34 -23.98 4.27
N MET A 62 -11.71 -25.12 3.93
CA MET A 62 -10.32 -25.16 3.47
C MET A 62 -10.13 -24.35 2.17
N VAL A 63 -11.02 -24.53 1.18
CA VAL A 63 -10.96 -23.81 -0.09
C VAL A 63 -11.18 -22.31 0.12
N LEU A 64 -12.17 -21.92 0.93
CA LEU A 64 -12.46 -20.51 1.23
C LEU A 64 -11.29 -19.83 1.96
N SER A 65 -10.70 -20.49 2.96
CA SER A 65 -9.54 -19.98 3.68
C SER A 65 -8.32 -19.84 2.79
N GLY A 66 -8.09 -20.79 1.88
CA GLY A 66 -7.05 -20.72 0.87
C GLY A 66 -7.26 -19.55 -0.10
N ALA A 67 -8.48 -19.36 -0.59
CA ALA A 67 -8.83 -18.23 -1.46
C ALA A 67 -8.66 -16.88 -0.74
N ALA A 68 -9.12 -16.76 0.51
CA ALA A 68 -8.93 -15.55 1.31
C ALA A 68 -7.44 -15.21 1.47
N SER A 69 -6.61 -16.21 1.82
CA SER A 69 -5.16 -16.02 1.98
C SER A 69 -4.48 -15.61 0.68
N LEU A 70 -4.84 -16.21 -0.46
CA LEU A 70 -4.31 -15.83 -1.78
C LEU A 70 -4.66 -14.38 -2.13
N LEU A 71 -5.89 -13.95 -1.88
CA LEU A 71 -6.30 -12.56 -2.12
C LEU A 71 -5.56 -11.59 -1.20
N GLN A 72 -5.36 -11.93 0.06
CA GLN A 72 -4.59 -11.11 1.01
C GLN A 72 -3.12 -10.97 0.61
N LEU A 73 -2.50 -12.03 0.09
CA LEU A 73 -1.13 -11.96 -0.42
C LEU A 73 -0.94 -10.94 -1.54
N THR A 74 -2.01 -10.58 -2.27
CA THR A 74 -1.92 -9.54 -3.30
C THR A 74 -1.55 -8.16 -2.75
N ALA A 75 -1.82 -7.87 -1.47
CA ALA A 75 -1.44 -6.61 -0.81
C ALA A 75 0.04 -6.28 -0.97
N GLY A 76 0.91 -7.29 -0.90
CA GLY A 76 2.34 -7.11 -1.07
C GLY A 76 2.72 -6.44 -2.39
N LEU A 77 1.95 -6.64 -3.46
CA LEU A 77 2.16 -5.98 -4.74
C LEU A 77 1.81 -4.49 -4.71
N ALA A 78 0.79 -4.12 -3.94
CA ALA A 78 0.32 -2.73 -3.89
C ALA A 78 1.28 -1.82 -3.12
N ILE A 79 1.85 -2.30 -2.00
CA ILE A 79 2.63 -1.49 -1.07
C ILE A 79 3.84 -0.81 -1.73
N PRO A 80 4.74 -1.52 -2.47
CA PRO A 80 5.87 -0.87 -3.14
C PRO A 80 5.43 0.10 -4.24
N ILE A 81 4.36 -0.21 -4.96
CA ILE A 81 3.85 0.66 -6.03
C ILE A 81 3.26 1.94 -5.43
N VAL A 82 2.51 1.85 -4.34
CA VAL A 82 1.98 3.03 -3.62
C VAL A 82 3.13 3.91 -3.14
N ALA A 83 4.14 3.34 -2.46
CA ALA A 83 5.30 4.08 -1.99
C ALA A 83 6.07 4.75 -3.15
N PHE A 84 6.23 4.05 -4.28
CA PHE A 84 6.83 4.59 -5.49
C PHE A 84 6.03 5.77 -6.05
N LEU A 85 4.72 5.59 -6.25
CA LEU A 85 3.83 6.63 -6.77
C LEU A 85 3.74 7.85 -5.83
N LEU A 86 3.87 7.63 -4.51
CA LEU A 86 3.90 8.69 -3.51
C LEU A 86 5.13 9.58 -3.70
N VAL A 87 6.33 8.96 -3.85
CA VAL A 87 7.57 9.70 -4.12
C VAL A 87 7.52 10.40 -5.47
N GLU A 88 7.03 9.73 -6.51
CA GLU A 88 6.83 10.32 -7.83
C GLU A 88 5.89 11.53 -7.77
N GLY A 89 4.80 11.43 -7.01
CA GLY A 89 3.89 12.53 -6.76
C GLY A 89 4.56 13.70 -6.03
N PHE A 90 5.31 13.40 -4.96
CA PHE A 90 6.04 14.40 -4.18
C PHE A 90 7.09 15.15 -5.01
N MET A 91 7.90 14.44 -5.79
CA MET A 91 8.98 15.01 -6.60
C MET A 91 8.49 15.92 -7.72
N HIS A 92 7.24 15.79 -8.15
CA HIS A 92 6.75 16.48 -9.35
C HIS A 92 5.49 17.33 -9.10
N THR A 93 5.03 17.43 -7.85
CA THR A 93 3.94 18.37 -7.52
C THR A 93 4.48 19.79 -7.41
N SER A 94 3.72 20.74 -7.92
CA SER A 94 4.01 22.17 -7.74
C SER A 94 3.65 22.68 -6.33
N ASP A 95 2.71 21.99 -5.66
CA ASP A 95 2.23 22.37 -4.33
C ASP A 95 2.21 21.12 -3.42
N VAL A 96 3.34 20.93 -2.73
CA VAL A 96 3.55 19.82 -1.78
C VAL A 96 2.58 19.91 -0.59
N ARG A 97 2.26 21.15 -0.14
CA ARG A 97 1.39 21.34 1.03
C ARG A 97 -0.02 20.89 0.73
N THR A 98 -0.60 21.33 -0.38
CA THR A 98 -1.94 20.87 -0.81
C THR A 98 -1.97 19.37 -1.09
N TYR A 99 -0.88 18.79 -1.62
CA TYR A 99 -0.78 17.35 -1.81
C TYR A 99 -0.82 16.62 -0.47
N MET A 100 0.03 17.03 0.48
CA MET A 100 0.12 16.43 1.82
C MET A 100 -1.21 16.56 2.58
N LEU A 101 -1.81 17.76 2.61
CA LEU A 101 -3.10 18.00 3.26
C LEU A 101 -4.22 17.17 2.64
N SER A 102 -4.23 17.00 1.32
CA SER A 102 -5.21 16.12 0.65
C SER A 102 -5.09 14.67 1.12
N VAL A 103 -3.86 14.12 1.21
CA VAL A 103 -3.67 12.74 1.66
C VAL A 103 -4.03 12.58 3.14
N ILE A 104 -3.66 13.53 4.00
CA ILE A 104 -4.03 13.53 5.42
C ILE A 104 -5.56 13.57 5.57
N LEU A 105 -6.23 14.45 4.83
CA LEU A 105 -7.70 14.55 4.87
C LEU A 105 -8.36 13.23 4.47
N PHE A 106 -7.90 12.60 3.38
CA PHE A 106 -8.46 11.32 2.95
C PHE A 106 -8.08 10.16 3.87
N ALA A 107 -6.93 10.21 4.56
CA ALA A 107 -6.61 9.25 5.62
C ALA A 107 -7.64 9.33 6.76
N LEU A 108 -7.97 10.55 7.22
CA LEU A 108 -8.98 10.77 8.25
C LEU A 108 -10.39 10.35 7.81
N ILE A 109 -10.79 10.71 6.58
CA ILE A 109 -12.10 10.31 6.03
C ILE A 109 -12.21 8.80 5.89
N SER A 110 -11.11 8.12 5.58
CA SER A 110 -11.08 6.68 5.36
C SER A 110 -11.12 5.86 6.65
N GLU A 111 -10.90 6.49 7.81
CA GLU A 111 -10.89 5.78 9.09
C GLU A 111 -12.26 5.17 9.40
N PHE A 112 -13.32 5.96 9.29
CA PHE A 112 -14.68 5.45 9.50
C PHE A 112 -15.05 4.26 8.59
N PRO A 113 -14.90 4.32 7.24
CA PRO A 113 -15.10 3.15 6.38
C PRO A 113 -14.23 1.95 6.72
N TYR A 114 -12.99 2.20 7.15
CA TYR A 114 -12.05 1.14 7.53
C TYR A 114 -12.51 0.43 8.81
N ASP A 115 -12.81 1.16 9.87
CA ASP A 115 -13.28 0.62 11.14
C ASP A 115 -14.60 -0.13 10.97
N PHE A 116 -15.53 0.46 10.22
CA PHE A 116 -16.80 -0.18 9.89
C PHE A 116 -16.60 -1.51 9.16
N ALA A 117 -15.70 -1.55 8.16
CA ALA A 117 -15.45 -2.75 7.38
C ALA A 117 -14.67 -3.82 8.16
N MET A 118 -13.70 -3.41 9.00
CA MET A 118 -12.77 -4.33 9.67
C MET A 118 -13.29 -4.83 11.02
N SER A 119 -13.86 -3.95 11.85
CA SER A 119 -14.28 -4.28 13.22
C SER A 119 -15.77 -4.12 13.49
N ARG A 120 -16.57 -3.63 12.53
CA ARG A 120 -18.00 -3.28 12.69
C ARG A 120 -18.25 -2.22 13.78
N GLN A 121 -17.23 -1.42 14.05
CA GLN A 121 -17.31 -0.29 14.97
C GLN A 121 -17.27 1.01 14.19
N LEU A 122 -17.80 2.08 14.79
CA LEU A 122 -17.71 3.42 14.19
C LEU A 122 -16.31 4.01 14.37
N VAL A 123 -15.63 3.64 15.44
CA VAL A 123 -14.26 4.03 15.77
C VAL A 123 -13.54 2.87 16.45
N ASP A 124 -12.43 2.44 15.89
CA ASP A 124 -11.55 1.41 16.41
C ASP A 124 -10.09 1.87 16.37
N ILE A 125 -9.52 2.14 17.53
CA ILE A 125 -8.14 2.62 17.66
C ILE A 125 -7.10 1.49 17.65
N SER A 126 -7.52 0.24 17.50
CA SER A 126 -6.62 -0.92 17.54
C SER A 126 -5.66 -0.97 16.36
N GLN A 127 -6.10 -0.53 15.21
CA GLN A 127 -5.32 -0.45 13.96
C GLN A 127 -5.89 0.66 13.08
N GLN A 128 -5.01 1.44 12.47
CA GLN A 128 -5.39 2.54 11.57
C GLN A 128 -5.24 2.13 10.11
N ASN A 129 -6.03 2.75 9.23
CA ASN A 129 -6.04 2.46 7.81
C ASN A 129 -4.69 2.71 7.10
N ALA A 130 -4.47 2.09 5.94
CA ALA A 130 -3.21 2.17 5.18
C ALA A 130 -2.86 3.59 4.70
N MET A 131 -3.85 4.50 4.55
CA MET A 131 -3.59 5.88 4.14
C MET A 131 -2.89 6.68 5.25
N VAL A 132 -3.01 6.30 6.53
CA VAL A 132 -2.27 6.91 7.64
C VAL A 132 -0.76 6.70 7.43
N GLY A 133 -0.34 5.50 7.04
CA GLY A 133 1.06 5.22 6.68
C GLY A 133 1.57 6.06 5.50
N THR A 134 0.72 6.30 4.49
CA THR A 134 1.07 7.18 3.36
C THR A 134 1.14 8.65 3.77
N ALA A 135 0.26 9.10 4.67
CA ALA A 135 0.29 10.47 5.22
C ALA A 135 1.57 10.72 6.04
N ILE A 136 1.94 9.80 6.94
CA ILE A 136 3.20 9.85 7.69
C ILE A 136 4.39 9.89 6.73
N SER A 137 4.38 9.07 5.68
CA SER A 137 5.43 9.04 4.66
C SER A 137 5.59 10.38 3.95
N LEU A 138 4.50 11.08 3.61
CA LEU A 138 4.57 12.41 3.00
C LEU A 138 5.12 13.47 3.95
N VAL A 139 4.71 13.46 5.21
CA VAL A 139 5.27 14.36 6.23
C VAL A 139 6.78 14.10 6.39
N MET A 140 7.18 12.83 6.43
CA MET A 140 8.60 12.44 6.46
C MET A 140 9.35 12.99 5.24
N LEU A 141 8.82 12.81 4.01
CA LEU A 141 9.44 13.35 2.79
C LEU A 141 9.61 14.86 2.85
N TYR A 142 8.59 15.56 3.33
CA TYR A 142 8.63 17.01 3.50
C TYR A 142 9.75 17.43 4.45
N CYS A 143 9.90 16.76 5.59
CA CYS A 143 10.99 16.99 6.53
C CYS A 143 12.38 16.65 5.93
N LEU A 144 12.49 15.56 5.17
CA LEU A 144 13.74 15.17 4.51
C LEU A 144 14.25 16.24 3.52
N GLU A 145 13.33 16.89 2.79
CA GLU A 145 13.70 17.95 1.84
C GLU A 145 14.36 19.14 2.54
N PHE A 146 13.92 19.52 3.76
CA PHE A 146 14.52 20.64 4.53
C PHE A 146 15.94 20.38 4.99
N VAL A 147 16.31 19.11 5.21
CA VAL A 147 17.64 18.76 5.75
C VAL A 147 18.62 18.32 4.66
N LYS A 148 18.16 18.12 3.44
CA LYS A 148 18.93 17.58 2.30
C LYS A 148 20.24 18.31 2.03
N LYS A 149 20.27 19.64 2.21
CA LYS A 149 21.42 20.51 1.89
C LYS A 149 22.37 20.76 3.07
N LYS A 150 22.17 20.14 4.24
CA LYS A 150 22.91 20.44 5.49
C LYS A 150 24.18 19.59 5.69
N GLY A 151 24.81 19.06 4.64
CA GLY A 151 26.07 18.31 4.72
C GLY A 151 25.97 17.05 5.60
N ILE A 152 26.96 16.80 6.45
CA ILE A 152 27.02 15.62 7.34
C ILE A 152 25.90 15.66 8.38
N ILE A 153 25.62 16.82 8.97
CA ILE A 153 24.51 17.00 9.92
C ILE A 153 23.19 16.66 9.25
N GLY A 154 23.01 17.04 7.97
CA GLY A 154 21.84 16.67 7.18
C GLY A 154 21.64 15.18 7.05
N LYS A 155 22.72 14.39 6.87
CA LYS A 155 22.64 12.91 6.81
C LYS A 155 22.18 12.30 8.14
N ILE A 156 22.71 12.80 9.26
CA ILE A 156 22.27 12.34 10.60
C ILE A 156 20.78 12.66 10.80
N LEU A 157 20.37 13.90 10.47
CA LEU A 157 18.97 14.29 10.58
C LEU A 157 18.06 13.48 9.67
N GLN A 158 18.50 13.10 8.45
CA GLN A 158 17.73 12.21 7.57
C GLN A 158 17.44 10.85 8.24
N VAL A 159 18.45 10.25 8.88
CA VAL A 159 18.25 9.00 9.63
C VAL A 159 17.27 9.21 10.76
N CYS A 160 17.42 10.26 11.57
CA CYS A 160 16.49 10.58 12.66
C CYS A 160 15.05 10.77 12.15
N ILE A 161 14.84 11.49 11.04
CA ILE A 161 13.54 11.74 10.44
C ILE A 161 12.90 10.43 9.99
N VAL A 162 13.65 9.53 9.33
CA VAL A 162 13.15 8.22 8.92
C VAL A 162 12.77 7.37 10.13
N LEU A 163 13.61 7.33 11.17
CA LEU A 163 13.31 6.62 12.42
C LEU A 163 12.05 7.18 13.09
N CYS A 164 11.88 8.50 13.14
CA CYS A 164 10.64 9.11 13.63
C CYS A 164 9.43 8.69 12.80
N GLY A 165 9.53 8.66 11.47
CA GLY A 165 8.45 8.19 10.61
C GLY A 165 8.06 6.73 10.89
N VAL A 166 9.06 5.85 11.07
CA VAL A 166 8.85 4.45 11.45
C VAL A 166 8.18 4.34 12.82
N LEU A 167 8.64 5.10 13.82
CA LEU A 167 8.05 5.14 15.16
C LEU A 167 6.59 5.60 15.12
N TRP A 168 6.29 6.68 14.38
CA TRP A 168 4.91 7.14 14.22
C TRP A 168 4.01 6.09 13.56
N ALA A 169 4.49 5.44 12.50
CA ALA A 169 3.73 4.36 11.86
C ALA A 169 3.46 3.18 12.81
N ALA A 170 4.41 2.88 13.70
CA ALA A 170 4.24 1.83 14.71
C ALA A 170 3.27 2.26 15.84
N ILE A 171 3.37 3.50 16.34
CA ILE A 171 2.50 4.05 17.40
C ILE A 171 1.04 4.08 16.92
N PHE A 172 0.80 4.58 15.71
CA PHE A 172 -0.54 4.59 15.12
C PHE A 172 -1.01 3.21 14.66
N ARG A 173 -0.16 2.19 14.68
CA ARG A 173 -0.47 0.85 14.14
C ARG A 173 -1.05 0.92 12.73
N ALA A 174 -0.49 1.83 11.91
CA ALA A 174 -0.95 2.03 10.54
C ALA A 174 -0.79 0.75 9.73
N GLU A 175 -1.85 0.30 9.07
CA GLU A 175 -1.83 -0.88 8.22
C GLU A 175 -0.73 -0.73 7.14
N TYR A 176 0.17 -1.71 7.05
CA TYR A 176 1.37 -1.67 6.18
C TYR A 176 2.31 -0.47 6.42
N GLY A 177 2.09 0.36 7.46
CA GLY A 177 2.75 1.64 7.66
C GLY A 177 4.27 1.55 7.72
N LEU A 178 4.82 0.57 8.46
CA LEU A 178 6.27 0.37 8.58
C LEU A 178 6.93 0.17 7.20
N CYS A 179 6.38 -0.74 6.39
CA CYS A 179 6.90 -1.04 5.07
C CYS A 179 6.74 0.17 4.13
N THR A 180 5.60 0.84 4.15
CA THR A 180 5.33 2.03 3.33
C THR A 180 6.30 3.16 3.63
N VAL A 181 6.57 3.46 4.92
CA VAL A 181 7.50 4.52 5.34
C VAL A 181 8.93 4.18 4.91
N LEU A 182 9.39 2.95 5.15
CA LEU A 182 10.75 2.52 4.77
C LEU A 182 10.94 2.51 3.26
N LEU A 183 9.99 1.99 2.49
CA LEU A 183 10.03 2.01 1.02
C LEU A 183 10.04 3.43 0.47
N THR A 184 9.20 4.30 1.02
CA THR A 184 9.15 5.72 0.63
C THR A 184 10.48 6.41 0.90
N ALA A 185 11.12 6.15 2.05
CA ALA A 185 12.44 6.67 2.36
C ALA A 185 13.50 6.19 1.36
N VAL A 186 13.51 4.88 1.05
CA VAL A 186 14.44 4.30 0.06
C VAL A 186 14.22 4.88 -1.33
N PHE A 187 12.99 4.97 -1.80
CA PHE A 187 12.68 5.52 -3.12
C PHE A 187 13.07 6.99 -3.24
N TYR A 188 12.95 7.77 -2.18
CA TYR A 188 13.33 9.16 -2.16
C TYR A 188 14.85 9.34 -2.06
N LEU A 189 15.51 8.71 -1.07
CA LEU A 189 16.94 8.87 -0.82
C LEU A 189 17.81 8.33 -1.95
N PHE A 190 17.34 7.29 -2.63
CA PHE A 190 18.03 6.65 -3.76
C PHE A 190 17.32 6.88 -5.10
N TYR A 191 16.61 8.00 -5.24
CA TYR A 191 15.77 8.29 -6.40
C TYR A 191 16.47 8.09 -7.74
N THR A 192 17.74 8.55 -7.86
CA THR A 192 18.55 8.44 -9.09
C THR A 192 19.34 7.14 -9.21
N LYS A 193 19.39 6.32 -8.15
CA LYS A 193 20.19 5.09 -8.10
C LYS A 193 19.31 3.86 -8.27
N ASN A 194 18.87 3.57 -9.50
CA ASN A 194 17.89 2.53 -9.78
C ASN A 194 18.22 1.16 -9.20
N VAL A 195 19.49 0.70 -9.33
CA VAL A 195 19.91 -0.62 -8.83
C VAL A 195 19.79 -0.69 -7.31
N LEU A 196 20.32 0.30 -6.60
CA LEU A 196 20.31 0.33 -5.13
C LEU A 196 18.89 0.50 -4.59
N LYS A 197 18.10 1.38 -5.21
CA LYS A 197 16.68 1.58 -4.91
C LYS A 197 15.89 0.28 -5.04
N THR A 198 16.13 -0.48 -6.09
CA THR A 198 15.47 -1.75 -6.33
C THR A 198 15.89 -2.81 -5.34
N PHE A 199 17.20 -2.97 -5.11
CA PHE A 199 17.71 -3.99 -4.19
C PHE A 199 17.21 -3.77 -2.77
N LEU A 200 17.37 -2.55 -2.23
CA LEU A 200 16.91 -2.20 -0.89
C LEU A 200 15.39 -2.26 -0.77
N GLY A 201 14.68 -1.76 -1.79
CA GLY A 201 13.22 -1.80 -1.79
C GLY A 201 12.67 -3.22 -1.88
N ALA A 202 13.26 -4.08 -2.72
CA ALA A 202 12.88 -5.49 -2.79
C ALA A 202 13.15 -6.22 -1.46
N ALA A 203 14.29 -5.96 -0.82
CA ALA A 203 14.62 -6.54 0.49
C ALA A 203 13.59 -6.12 1.58
N ILE A 204 13.20 -4.84 1.63
CA ILE A 204 12.17 -4.38 2.57
C ILE A 204 10.81 -5.01 2.25
N SER A 205 10.46 -5.10 0.96
CA SER A 205 9.16 -5.63 0.53
C SER A 205 9.01 -7.15 0.73
N LEU A 206 10.10 -7.88 1.03
CA LEU A 206 10.05 -9.29 1.47
C LEU A 206 9.26 -9.51 2.76
N LEU A 207 9.02 -8.46 3.56
CA LEU A 207 8.06 -8.51 4.67
C LEU A 207 6.66 -8.96 4.21
N TYR A 208 6.34 -8.74 2.94
CA TYR A 208 5.14 -9.22 2.27
C TYR A 208 5.57 -10.07 1.07
N VAL A 209 5.38 -11.35 1.13
CA VAL A 209 5.92 -12.39 0.22
C VAL A 209 5.90 -11.99 -1.28
N THR A 210 4.82 -11.36 -1.72
CA THR A 210 4.64 -10.93 -3.12
C THR A 210 5.25 -9.56 -3.44
N GLY A 211 5.71 -8.82 -2.42
CA GLY A 211 6.21 -7.45 -2.55
C GLY A 211 7.31 -7.25 -3.59
N PRO A 212 8.35 -8.10 -3.65
CA PRO A 212 9.42 -7.96 -4.64
C PRO A 212 8.94 -8.02 -6.09
N LEU A 213 7.84 -8.73 -6.38
CA LEU A 213 7.27 -8.83 -7.73
C LEU A 213 6.75 -7.48 -8.25
N ALA A 214 6.38 -6.57 -7.34
CA ALA A 214 5.93 -5.23 -7.69
C ALA A 214 6.99 -4.40 -8.43
N PHE A 215 8.27 -4.71 -8.24
CA PHE A 215 9.38 -4.00 -8.89
C PHE A 215 9.40 -4.21 -10.40
N TYR A 216 8.86 -5.32 -10.91
CA TYR A 216 8.66 -5.49 -12.34
C TYR A 216 7.76 -4.38 -12.92
N GLY A 217 6.62 -4.09 -12.28
CA GLY A 217 5.74 -2.99 -12.69
C GLY A 217 6.38 -1.61 -12.56
N ILE A 218 7.20 -1.40 -11.51
CA ILE A 218 7.94 -0.15 -11.30
C ILE A 218 9.00 0.05 -12.40
N TRP A 219 9.68 -1.01 -12.85
CA TRP A 219 10.66 -0.93 -13.94
C TRP A 219 10.03 -0.67 -15.31
N CYS A 220 8.81 -1.16 -15.52
CA CYS A 220 8.07 -0.90 -16.74
C CYS A 220 7.47 0.53 -16.78
N TYR A 221 7.60 1.32 -15.72
CA TYR A 221 7.06 2.67 -15.65
C TYR A 221 7.79 3.61 -16.63
N ASN A 222 7.03 4.22 -17.54
CA ASN A 222 7.56 5.05 -18.63
C ASN A 222 7.66 6.55 -18.29
N GLY A 223 7.37 6.95 -17.05
CA GLY A 223 7.39 8.36 -16.65
C GLY A 223 6.15 9.17 -17.06
N GLU A 224 5.22 8.60 -17.83
CA GLU A 224 4.01 9.30 -18.24
C GLU A 224 3.00 9.41 -17.10
N ARG A 225 2.63 10.66 -16.78
CA ARG A 225 1.72 10.99 -15.68
C ARG A 225 0.37 11.52 -16.13
N LYS A 226 0.13 11.61 -17.45
CA LYS A 226 -1.11 12.18 -17.99
C LYS A 226 -2.34 11.55 -17.33
N ILE A 227 -2.92 12.27 -16.38
CA ILE A 227 -4.15 11.88 -15.70
C ILE A 227 -5.28 12.63 -16.39
N ARG A 228 -6.14 11.93 -17.14
CA ARG A 228 -7.38 12.51 -17.69
C ARG A 228 -8.48 12.63 -16.62
N CYS A 229 -8.34 11.90 -15.51
CA CYS A 229 -9.29 11.93 -14.39
C CYS A 229 -8.77 12.82 -13.26
N SER A 230 -9.68 13.37 -12.45
CA SER A 230 -9.32 14.12 -11.26
C SER A 230 -8.45 13.24 -10.33
N LYS A 231 -7.45 13.86 -9.67
CA LYS A 231 -6.62 13.20 -8.64
C LYS A 231 -7.46 12.62 -7.50
N TYR A 232 -8.59 13.23 -7.21
CA TYR A 232 -9.52 12.81 -6.15
C TYR A 232 -10.20 11.48 -6.43
N TYR A 233 -10.29 11.02 -7.68
CA TYR A 233 -10.83 9.70 -8.02
C TYR A 233 -10.11 8.58 -7.27
N TYR A 234 -8.77 8.58 -7.26
CA TYR A 234 -7.98 7.55 -6.60
C TYR A 234 -8.02 7.67 -5.07
N TYR A 235 -8.13 8.88 -4.53
CA TYR A 235 -8.28 9.07 -3.09
C TYR A 235 -9.65 8.61 -2.59
N LEU A 236 -10.70 8.89 -3.36
CA LEU A 236 -12.07 8.53 -3.01
C LEU A 236 -12.33 7.04 -3.18
N PHE A 237 -11.61 6.37 -4.08
CA PHE A 237 -11.72 4.93 -4.28
C PHE A 237 -11.50 4.16 -2.97
N TYR A 238 -10.47 4.56 -2.18
CA TYR A 238 -10.09 3.83 -0.96
C TYR A 238 -11.22 3.81 0.09
N PRO A 239 -11.82 4.92 0.53
CA PRO A 239 -12.94 4.87 1.47
C PRO A 239 -14.21 4.26 0.87
N LEU A 240 -14.49 4.48 -0.41
CA LEU A 240 -15.72 3.98 -1.03
C LEU A 240 -15.77 2.46 -1.16
N HIS A 241 -14.66 1.82 -1.59
CA HIS A 241 -14.67 0.35 -1.70
C HIS A 241 -14.74 -0.33 -0.34
N LEU A 242 -14.11 0.25 0.70
CA LEU A 242 -14.21 -0.25 2.07
C LEU A 242 -15.65 -0.13 2.60
N LEU A 243 -16.31 1.01 2.37
CA LEU A 243 -17.70 1.20 2.76
C LEU A 243 -18.64 0.21 2.05
N LEU A 244 -18.43 0.01 0.74
CA LEU A 244 -19.19 -0.96 -0.05
C LEU A 244 -19.04 -2.38 0.51
N LEU A 245 -17.79 -2.84 0.70
CA LEU A 245 -17.53 -4.20 1.18
C LEU A 245 -17.96 -4.38 2.65
N GLY A 246 -17.79 -3.36 3.49
CA GLY A 246 -18.29 -3.36 4.86
C GLY A 246 -19.81 -3.48 4.91
N SER A 247 -20.52 -2.77 4.03
CA SER A 247 -21.97 -2.89 3.90
C SER A 247 -22.40 -4.29 3.46
N ILE A 248 -21.71 -4.88 2.47
CA ILE A 248 -21.98 -6.27 2.06
C ILE A 248 -21.76 -7.25 3.22
N ARG A 249 -20.65 -7.11 3.95
CA ARG A 249 -20.35 -7.92 5.13
C ARG A 249 -21.43 -7.81 6.20
N PHE A 250 -22.04 -6.64 6.36
CA PHE A 250 -23.12 -6.44 7.33
C PHE A 250 -24.36 -7.29 7.02
N PHE A 251 -24.64 -7.55 5.74
CA PHE A 251 -25.77 -8.41 5.31
C PHE A 251 -25.43 -9.91 5.25
N LEU A 252 -24.15 -10.30 5.31
CA LEU A 252 -23.72 -11.71 5.26
C LEU A 252 -23.71 -12.40 6.63
N SER A 253 -23.89 -11.65 7.70
CA SER A 253 -23.77 -12.13 9.10
C SER A 253 -25.11 -12.01 9.88
#